data_cc1a5e0975639d56204549a8d92bc568
#
_entry.id   cc1a5e0975639d56204549a8d92bc568
#
_cell.length_a   1.000
_cell.length_b   1.000
_cell.length_c   1.000
_cell.angle_alpha   90.00
_cell.angle_beta   90.00
_cell.angle_gamma   90.00
#
_symmetry.space_group_name_H-M   'P 1'
#
loop_
_entity.id
_entity.type
_entity.pdbx_description
1 polymer ?
#
loop_
_entity_poly.entity_id
_entity_poly.type
_entity_poly.pdbx_seq_one_letter_code
_entity_poly.pdbx_strand_id
1 'polypeptide(L)'
;MKILYICTHNRCRSILCEAITNASNGNVEARSAGSQPVGEVHPLSLKYLAERGFDTNGLQSQSWDEFEDFDADLVVTVCDSAAGESCPVYFGKSLKVHWGLEDPSKLEGNEQEKAEAFNNTIDIIEKRVAALAELAEKNLDKAALKEALSKLGAQ
;
A
#
# COMPACT_ATOMS: atom_id res chain seq x y z
N MET A 1 14.48 2.05 2.60
CA MET A 1 13.52 1.04 3.13
C MET A 1 12.69 0.45 2.02
N LYS A 2 12.66 -0.86 1.93
CA LYS A 2 11.83 -1.56 0.94
C LYS A 2 10.50 -1.96 1.58
N ILE A 3 9.41 -1.59 0.94
CA ILE A 3 8.06 -1.78 1.46
C ILE A 3 7.23 -2.58 0.47
N LEU A 4 6.54 -3.61 0.96
CA LEU A 4 5.59 -4.37 0.16
C LEU A 4 4.18 -4.18 0.72
N TYR A 5 3.31 -3.61 -0.07
CA TYR A 5 1.90 -3.43 0.27
C TYR A 5 1.09 -4.63 -0.21
N ILE A 6 0.31 -5.21 0.68
CA ILE A 6 -0.48 -6.41 0.39
C ILE A 6 -1.97 -6.12 0.50
N CYS A 7 -2.68 -6.44 -0.55
CA CYS A 7 -4.15 -6.49 -0.59
C CYS A 7 -4.51 -7.82 -1.27
N THR A 8 -5.64 -8.42 -0.95
CA THR A 8 -5.97 -9.75 -1.49
C THR A 8 -5.88 -9.80 -3.02
N HIS A 9 -6.52 -8.86 -3.70
CA HIS A 9 -6.61 -8.87 -5.17
C HIS A 9 -5.57 -8.01 -5.88
N ASN A 10 -4.83 -7.19 -5.15
CA ASN A 10 -3.82 -6.28 -5.72
C ASN A 10 -4.35 -5.49 -6.93
N ARG A 11 -5.46 -4.81 -6.76
CA ARG A 11 -6.07 -4.03 -7.86
C ARG A 11 -6.33 -2.56 -7.54
N CYS A 12 -6.50 -2.20 -6.28
CA CYS A 12 -6.84 -0.83 -5.89
C CYS A 12 -5.99 -0.30 -4.74
N ARG A 13 -6.32 -0.67 -3.48
CA ARG A 13 -5.70 -0.08 -2.29
C ARG A 13 -4.19 -0.22 -2.25
N SER A 14 -3.66 -1.41 -2.48
CA SER A 14 -2.21 -1.65 -2.48
C SER A 14 -1.52 -0.94 -3.65
N ILE A 15 -2.19 -0.83 -4.79
CA ILE A 15 -1.69 -0.10 -5.96
C ILE A 15 -1.57 1.39 -5.65
N LEU A 16 -2.59 1.98 -5.02
CA LEU A 16 -2.54 3.39 -4.59
C LEU A 16 -1.37 3.63 -3.65
N CYS A 17 -1.18 2.74 -2.67
CA CYS A 17 -0.08 2.84 -1.71
C CYS A 17 1.29 2.78 -2.40
N GLU A 18 1.47 1.86 -3.32
CA GLU A 18 2.73 1.73 -4.08
C GLU A 18 3.05 3.02 -4.83
N ALA A 19 2.12 3.53 -5.61
CA ALA A 19 2.33 4.72 -6.44
C ALA A 19 2.64 5.95 -5.60
N ILE A 20 1.90 6.15 -4.52
CA ILE A 20 2.07 7.32 -3.64
C ILE A 20 3.40 7.24 -2.88
N THR A 21 3.77 6.06 -2.39
CA THR A 21 5.03 5.86 -1.68
C THR A 21 6.23 6.13 -2.59
N ASN A 22 6.19 5.61 -3.82
CA ASN A 22 7.29 5.82 -4.78
C ASN A 22 7.40 7.27 -5.26
N ALA A 23 6.32 8.04 -5.16
CA ALA A 23 6.32 9.47 -5.48
C ALA A 23 6.87 10.33 -4.34
N SER A 24 7.01 9.78 -3.13
CA SER A 24 7.56 10.52 -2.00
C SER A 24 9.07 10.74 -2.18
N ASN A 25 9.60 11.78 -1.54
CA ASN A 25 11.03 12.12 -1.63
C ASN A 25 11.88 11.42 -0.56
N GLY A 26 11.34 10.43 0.14
CA GLY A 26 12.05 9.69 1.17
C GLY A 26 12.88 8.52 0.62
N ASN A 27 13.66 7.91 1.51
CA ASN A 27 14.45 6.72 1.19
C ASN A 27 13.58 5.46 1.22
N VAL A 28 12.53 5.44 0.41
CA VAL A 28 11.57 4.34 0.37
C VAL A 28 11.40 3.84 -1.07
N GLU A 29 11.32 2.52 -1.21
CA GLU A 29 10.99 1.85 -2.47
C GLU A 29 9.82 0.93 -2.19
N ALA A 30 8.74 1.07 -2.93
CA ALA A 30 7.52 0.30 -2.69
C ALA A 30 7.17 -0.58 -3.87
N ARG A 31 6.57 -1.72 -3.55
CA ARG A 31 5.91 -2.63 -4.47
C ARG A 31 4.59 -3.04 -3.87
N SER A 32 3.74 -3.64 -4.65
CA SER A 32 2.45 -4.16 -4.18
C SER A 32 2.19 -5.54 -4.75
N ALA A 33 1.44 -6.33 -4.01
CA ALA A 33 1.11 -7.70 -4.42
C ALA A 33 -0.18 -8.16 -3.73
N GLY A 34 -0.68 -9.31 -4.15
CA GLY A 34 -1.83 -9.93 -3.53
C GLY A 34 -1.67 -11.43 -3.42
N SER A 35 -2.42 -12.04 -2.49
CA SER A 35 -2.48 -13.50 -2.37
C SER A 35 -3.30 -14.12 -3.51
N GLN A 36 -4.26 -13.37 -4.04
CA GLN A 36 -5.13 -13.79 -5.13
C GLN A 36 -5.26 -12.66 -6.16
N PRO A 37 -4.16 -12.32 -6.87
CA PRO A 37 -4.20 -11.20 -7.80
C PRO A 37 -5.16 -11.46 -8.95
N VAL A 38 -5.91 -10.41 -9.33
CA VAL A 38 -6.87 -10.50 -10.44
C VAL A 38 -6.21 -10.29 -11.80
N GLY A 39 -4.96 -9.87 -11.83
CA GLY A 39 -4.21 -9.68 -13.08
C GLY A 39 -4.38 -8.33 -13.74
N GLU A 40 -5.29 -7.49 -13.24
CA GLU A 40 -5.53 -6.15 -13.78
C GLU A 40 -5.69 -5.13 -12.65
N VAL A 41 -5.04 -3.98 -12.80
CA VAL A 41 -5.24 -2.84 -11.91
C VAL A 41 -6.58 -2.20 -12.21
N HIS A 42 -7.31 -1.78 -11.18
CA HIS A 42 -8.61 -1.16 -11.36
C HIS A 42 -8.46 0.15 -12.16
N PRO A 43 -9.26 0.35 -13.24
CA PRO A 43 -9.13 1.54 -14.08
C PRO A 43 -9.25 2.86 -13.34
N LEU A 44 -10.11 2.93 -12.31
CA LEU A 44 -10.29 4.15 -11.52
C LEU A 44 -9.06 4.46 -10.67
N SER A 45 -8.32 3.44 -10.23
CA SER A 45 -7.05 3.64 -9.51
C SER A 45 -6.06 4.39 -10.40
N LEU A 46 -5.91 3.95 -11.64
CA LEU A 46 -5.02 4.60 -12.60
C LEU A 46 -5.50 6.01 -12.93
N LYS A 47 -6.80 6.18 -13.14
CA LYS A 47 -7.39 7.47 -13.48
C LYS A 47 -7.12 8.51 -12.41
N TYR A 48 -7.46 8.23 -11.17
CA TYR A 48 -7.34 9.22 -10.10
C TYR A 48 -5.91 9.46 -9.64
N LEU A 49 -5.03 8.45 -9.73
CA LEU A 49 -3.60 8.65 -9.53
C LEU A 49 -3.03 9.62 -10.58
N ALA A 50 -3.36 9.40 -11.85
CA ALA A 50 -2.89 10.26 -12.93
C ALA A 50 -3.41 11.69 -12.78
N GLU A 51 -4.68 11.86 -12.41
CA GLU A 51 -5.28 13.18 -12.18
C GLU A 51 -4.59 13.94 -11.06
N ARG A 52 -4.03 13.24 -10.07
CA ARG A 52 -3.30 13.85 -8.96
C ARG A 52 -1.79 13.97 -9.23
N GLY A 53 -1.36 13.62 -10.42
CA GLY A 53 0.03 13.77 -10.84
C GLY A 53 0.96 12.63 -10.45
N PHE A 54 0.43 11.51 -9.98
CA PHE A 54 1.26 10.35 -9.66
C PHE A 54 1.58 9.53 -10.92
N ASP A 55 2.80 8.97 -10.95
CA ASP A 55 3.23 8.11 -12.04
C ASP A 55 2.53 6.75 -11.93
N THR A 56 1.85 6.34 -12.99
CA THR A 56 1.15 5.07 -13.07
C THR A 56 1.87 4.02 -13.90
N ASN A 57 3.03 4.35 -14.44
CA ASN A 57 3.81 3.42 -15.25
C ASN A 57 4.32 2.25 -14.40
N GLY A 58 4.16 1.04 -14.93
CA GLY A 58 4.66 -0.17 -14.27
C GLY A 58 3.77 -0.73 -13.18
N LEU A 59 2.63 -0.11 -12.88
CA LEU A 59 1.69 -0.65 -11.90
C LEU A 59 1.02 -1.91 -12.45
N GLN A 60 1.07 -3.00 -11.69
CA GLN A 60 0.55 -4.29 -12.09
C GLN A 60 -0.10 -5.02 -10.93
N SER A 61 -1.13 -5.81 -11.24
CA SER A 61 -1.70 -6.75 -10.28
C SER A 61 -0.87 -8.03 -10.34
N GLN A 62 -0.24 -8.41 -9.23
CA GLN A 62 0.73 -9.49 -9.22
C GLN A 62 0.71 -10.25 -7.89
N SER A 63 1.20 -11.50 -7.94
CA SER A 63 1.27 -12.36 -6.78
C SER A 63 2.40 -11.95 -5.84
N TRP A 64 2.18 -12.10 -4.53
CA TRP A 64 3.25 -11.92 -3.54
C TRP A 64 4.41 -12.90 -3.74
N ASP A 65 4.18 -14.04 -4.41
CA ASP A 65 5.24 -14.99 -4.72
C ASP A 65 6.31 -14.40 -5.64
N GLU A 66 5.97 -13.38 -6.42
CA GLU A 66 6.93 -12.70 -7.30
C GLU A 66 7.92 -11.83 -6.53
N PHE A 67 7.67 -11.62 -5.23
CA PHE A 67 8.52 -10.79 -4.37
C PHE A 67 9.32 -11.58 -3.34
N GLU A 68 9.50 -12.88 -3.55
CA GLU A 68 10.30 -13.74 -2.69
C GLU A 68 11.71 -13.18 -2.48
N ASP A 69 12.33 -12.67 -3.55
CA ASP A 69 13.69 -12.12 -3.53
C ASP A 69 13.75 -10.61 -3.31
N PHE A 70 12.62 -9.96 -3.11
CA PHE A 70 12.58 -8.51 -2.90
C PHE A 70 13.21 -8.08 -1.58
N ASP A 71 13.20 -8.95 -0.58
CA ASP A 71 13.71 -8.67 0.77
C ASP A 71 13.07 -7.41 1.40
N ALA A 72 11.76 -7.37 1.41
CA ALA A 72 11.05 -6.23 2.00
C ALA A 72 11.43 -6.04 3.47
N ASP A 73 11.75 -4.81 3.84
CA ASP A 73 11.97 -4.43 5.25
C ASP A 73 10.64 -4.37 6.00
N LEU A 74 9.58 -4.00 5.29
CA LEU A 74 8.25 -3.80 5.84
C LEU A 74 7.20 -4.39 4.92
N VAL A 75 6.27 -5.15 5.49
CA VAL A 75 5.08 -5.65 4.80
C VAL A 75 3.86 -4.97 5.42
N VAL A 76 3.09 -4.27 4.61
CA VAL A 76 1.89 -3.54 5.06
C VAL A 76 0.66 -4.17 4.41
N THR A 77 -0.25 -4.70 5.22
CA THR A 77 -1.55 -5.16 4.73
C THR A 77 -2.52 -3.97 4.76
N VAL A 78 -3.26 -3.77 3.69
CA VAL A 78 -4.16 -2.62 3.56
C VAL A 78 -5.63 -2.99 3.44
N CYS A 79 -5.94 -4.28 3.47
CA CYS A 79 -7.33 -4.74 3.60
C CYS A 79 -7.42 -5.80 4.70
N ASP A 80 -8.59 -5.90 5.34
CA ASP A 80 -8.78 -6.81 6.46
C ASP A 80 -8.64 -8.28 6.05
N SER A 81 -9.04 -8.63 4.83
CA SER A 81 -8.88 -9.99 4.31
C SER A 81 -7.41 -10.39 4.23
N ALA A 82 -6.54 -9.49 3.75
CA ALA A 82 -5.11 -9.76 3.65
C ALA A 82 -4.47 -9.90 5.04
N ALA A 83 -4.93 -9.10 6.02
CA ALA A 83 -4.43 -9.18 7.40
C ALA A 83 -4.72 -10.54 8.05
N GLY A 84 -5.82 -11.19 7.66
CA GLY A 84 -6.19 -12.51 8.17
C GLY A 84 -5.52 -13.68 7.46
N GLU A 85 -4.78 -13.43 6.38
CA GLU A 85 -4.11 -14.47 5.62
C GLU A 85 -2.72 -14.78 6.20
N SER A 86 -2.30 -16.05 6.08
CA SER A 86 -0.96 -16.44 6.48
C SER A 86 0.06 -15.93 5.47
N CYS A 87 1.02 -15.13 5.93
CA CYS A 87 2.11 -14.65 5.07
C CYS A 87 3.05 -15.77 4.70
N PRO A 88 3.58 -15.79 3.45
CA PRO A 88 4.60 -16.75 3.06
C PRO A 88 5.84 -16.70 3.96
N VAL A 89 6.53 -17.81 4.06
CA VAL A 89 7.71 -17.96 4.93
C VAL A 89 8.80 -16.94 4.59
N TYR A 90 8.97 -16.62 3.31
CA TYR A 90 10.01 -15.68 2.88
C TYR A 90 9.77 -14.23 3.33
N PHE A 91 8.58 -13.91 3.86
CA PHE A 91 8.32 -12.62 4.50
C PHE A 91 8.56 -12.65 6.00
N GLY A 92 9.05 -13.75 6.55
CA GLY A 92 9.22 -13.94 7.98
C GLY A 92 10.15 -12.94 8.67
N LYS A 93 11.12 -12.38 7.94
CA LYS A 93 12.08 -11.40 8.46
C LYS A 93 11.59 -9.98 8.39
N SER A 94 10.53 -9.71 7.62
CA SER A 94 10.00 -8.37 7.44
C SER A 94 9.18 -7.94 8.66
N LEU A 95 9.20 -6.65 8.97
CA LEU A 95 8.23 -6.08 9.90
C LEU A 95 6.85 -6.16 9.23
N LYS A 96 5.82 -6.44 10.01
CA LYS A 96 4.46 -6.54 9.50
C LYS A 96 3.55 -5.59 10.26
N VAL A 97 2.86 -4.72 9.52
CA VAL A 97 1.87 -3.81 10.09
C VAL A 97 0.60 -3.84 9.25
N HIS A 98 -0.52 -3.47 9.85
CA HIS A 98 -1.79 -3.39 9.15
C HIS A 98 -2.25 -1.93 9.07
N TRP A 99 -2.45 -1.45 7.84
CA TRP A 99 -2.97 -0.11 7.56
C TRP A 99 -4.32 -0.25 6.86
N GLY A 100 -5.36 -0.60 7.59
CA GLY A 100 -6.68 -0.79 7.02
C GLY A 100 -7.19 0.43 6.26
N LEU A 101 -7.72 0.20 5.07
CA LEU A 101 -8.33 1.22 4.22
C LEU A 101 -9.66 0.70 3.71
N GLU A 102 -10.66 1.57 3.60
CA GLU A 102 -11.89 1.24 2.90
C GLU A 102 -11.58 1.13 1.40
N ASP A 103 -12.25 0.21 0.72
CA ASP A 103 -12.06 0.03 -0.72
C ASP A 103 -12.92 1.03 -1.48
N PRO A 104 -12.34 2.10 -2.05
CA PRO A 104 -13.11 3.10 -2.78
C PRO A 104 -13.70 2.56 -4.08
N SER A 105 -13.15 1.46 -4.61
CA SER A 105 -13.66 0.87 -5.85
C SER A 105 -14.98 0.14 -5.67
N LYS A 106 -15.36 -0.18 -4.42
CA LYS A 106 -16.62 -0.86 -4.11
C LYS A 106 -17.76 0.09 -3.81
N LEU A 107 -17.52 1.38 -3.76
CA LEU A 107 -18.57 2.35 -3.50
C LEU A 107 -19.57 2.35 -4.67
N GLU A 108 -20.84 2.20 -4.32
CA GLU A 108 -21.93 2.35 -5.28
C GLU A 108 -22.38 3.81 -5.25
N GLY A 109 -22.48 4.43 -6.42
CA GLY A 109 -22.87 5.81 -6.51
C GLY A 109 -22.54 6.39 -7.87
N ASN A 110 -22.71 7.70 -8.01
CA ASN A 110 -22.38 8.38 -9.24
C ASN A 110 -20.87 8.61 -9.34
N GLU A 111 -20.43 9.16 -10.48
CA GLU A 111 -19.01 9.39 -10.74
C GLU A 111 -18.38 10.33 -9.72
N GLN A 112 -19.11 11.38 -9.29
CA GLN A 112 -18.63 12.33 -8.30
C GLN A 112 -18.40 11.70 -6.95
N GLU A 113 -19.31 10.83 -6.50
CA GLU A 113 -19.18 10.12 -5.23
C GLU A 113 -17.98 9.18 -5.24
N LYS A 114 -17.77 8.49 -6.35
CA LYS A 114 -16.60 7.62 -6.53
C LYS A 114 -15.31 8.42 -6.54
N ALA A 115 -15.30 9.58 -7.21
CA ALA A 115 -14.13 10.46 -7.22
C ALA A 115 -13.78 10.93 -5.81
N GLU A 116 -14.76 11.33 -5.01
CA GLU A 116 -14.52 11.72 -3.62
C GLU A 116 -13.94 10.58 -2.80
N ALA A 117 -14.47 9.36 -2.95
CA ALA A 117 -13.99 8.19 -2.22
C ALA A 117 -12.51 7.90 -2.55
N PHE A 118 -12.16 7.92 -3.84
CA PHE A 118 -10.76 7.72 -4.25
C PHE A 118 -9.86 8.85 -3.73
N ASN A 119 -10.27 10.09 -3.86
CA ASN A 119 -9.47 11.23 -3.40
C ASN A 119 -9.28 11.22 -1.89
N ASN A 120 -10.31 10.87 -1.12
CA ASN A 120 -10.19 10.74 0.34
C ASN A 120 -9.21 9.63 0.72
N THR A 121 -9.27 8.50 0.02
CA THR A 121 -8.34 7.39 0.25
C THR A 121 -6.90 7.80 -0.06
N ILE A 122 -6.70 8.51 -1.18
CA ILE A 122 -5.38 9.02 -1.56
C ILE A 122 -4.85 10.00 -0.50
N ASP A 123 -5.70 10.90 0.01
CA ASP A 123 -5.31 11.84 1.07
C ASP A 123 -4.85 11.13 2.34
N ILE A 124 -5.55 10.08 2.75
CA ILE A 124 -5.17 9.27 3.91
C ILE A 124 -3.81 8.61 3.68
N ILE A 125 -3.61 8.03 2.50
CA ILE A 125 -2.35 7.37 2.15
C ILE A 125 -1.20 8.38 2.12
N GLU A 126 -1.40 9.56 1.56
CA GLU A 126 -0.37 10.61 1.52
C GLU A 126 0.10 10.99 2.92
N LYS A 127 -0.81 11.14 3.87
CA LYS A 127 -0.47 11.45 5.26
C LYS A 127 0.36 10.33 5.90
N ARG A 128 -0.06 9.09 5.71
CA ARG A 128 0.65 7.93 6.24
C ARG A 128 2.04 7.78 5.62
N VAL A 129 2.15 8.00 4.31
CA VAL A 129 3.43 7.90 3.59
C VAL A 129 4.39 9.00 4.02
N ALA A 130 3.91 10.23 4.22
CA ALA A 130 4.75 11.32 4.70
C ALA A 130 5.36 11.00 6.08
N ALA A 131 4.54 10.45 6.98
CA ALA A 131 5.02 10.03 8.30
C ALA A 131 5.98 8.83 8.20
N LEU A 132 5.70 7.88 7.30
CA LEU A 132 6.57 6.74 7.04
C LEU A 132 7.95 7.19 6.54
N ALA A 133 8.00 8.13 5.62
CA ALA A 133 9.26 8.66 5.08
C ALA A 133 10.11 9.32 6.18
N GLU A 134 9.48 10.05 7.09
CA GLU A 134 10.19 10.61 8.26
C GLU A 134 10.73 9.50 9.17
N LEU A 135 9.94 8.47 9.44
CA LEU A 135 10.37 7.35 10.28
C LEU A 135 11.53 6.58 9.64
N ALA A 136 11.53 6.45 8.32
CA ALA A 136 12.61 5.76 7.60
C ALA A 136 13.97 6.46 7.77
N GLU A 137 13.97 7.77 8.02
CA GLU A 137 15.19 8.55 8.21
C GLU A 137 15.69 8.54 9.65
N LYS A 138 14.89 8.09 10.62
CA LYS A 138 15.20 8.21 12.06
C LYS A 138 16.04 7.08 12.65
N ASN A 139 16.42 6.07 11.88
CA ASN A 139 17.20 4.93 12.37
C ASN A 139 16.64 4.27 13.66
N LEU A 140 15.34 4.13 13.74
CA LEU A 140 14.69 3.49 14.88
C LEU A 140 14.97 1.98 14.87
N ASP A 141 15.02 1.37 16.07
CA ASP A 141 15.06 -0.10 16.12
C ASP A 141 13.74 -0.68 15.63
N LYS A 142 13.73 -2.01 15.38
CA LYS A 142 12.55 -2.66 14.80
C LYS A 142 11.31 -2.53 15.66
N ALA A 143 11.44 -2.62 16.99
CA ALA A 143 10.30 -2.54 17.89
C ALA A 143 9.69 -1.14 17.90
N ALA A 144 10.52 -0.10 17.99
CA ALA A 144 10.07 1.29 17.97
C ALA A 144 9.46 1.65 16.62
N LEU A 145 10.06 1.18 15.53
CA LEU A 145 9.56 1.43 14.17
C LEU A 145 8.21 0.76 13.97
N LYS A 146 8.06 -0.49 14.40
CA LYS A 146 6.79 -1.23 14.28
C LYS A 146 5.67 -0.53 15.06
N GLU A 147 5.96 -0.08 16.28
CA GLU A 147 4.97 0.63 17.10
C GLU A 147 4.52 1.93 16.43
N ALA A 148 5.45 2.73 15.94
CA ALA A 148 5.15 4.00 15.26
C ALA A 148 4.32 3.77 13.99
N LEU A 149 4.70 2.79 13.17
CA LEU A 149 3.97 2.46 11.95
C LEU A 149 2.58 1.92 12.22
N SER A 150 2.42 1.10 13.26
CA SER A 150 1.11 0.56 13.65
C SER A 150 0.15 1.67 14.09
N LYS A 151 0.66 2.71 14.75
CA LYS A 151 -0.14 3.87 15.17
C LYS A 151 -0.68 4.65 13.95
N LEU A 152 0.08 4.71 12.86
CA LEU A 152 -0.38 5.36 11.63
C LEU A 152 -1.62 4.66 11.05
N GLY A 153 -1.66 3.35 11.13
CA GLY A 153 -2.80 2.57 10.65
C GLY A 153 -4.05 2.69 11.52
N ALA A 154 -3.91 3.16 12.75
CA ALA A 154 -5.02 3.35 13.68
C ALA A 154 -5.66 4.74 13.58
N GLN A 155 -5.12 5.62 12.80
CA GLN A 155 -5.64 6.99 12.61
C GLN A 155 -6.73 7.07 11.56
#